data_a71b906ba902b60fea8f176885032018
#
_entry.id   a71b906ba902b60fea8f176885032018
#
_cell.length_a   1.000
_cell.length_b   1.000
_cell.length_c   1.000
_cell.angle_alpha   90.00
_cell.angle_beta   90.00
_cell.angle_gamma   90.00
#
_symmetry.space_group_name_H-M   'P 1'
#
loop_
_entity.id
_entity.type
_entity.pdbx_description
1 polymer ?
#
loop_
_entity_poly.entity_id
_entity_poly.type
_entity_poly.pdbx_seq_one_letter_code
_entity_poly.pdbx_strand_id
1 'polypeptide(L)'
;MNIKERLHAARKEYIEKYKVSPNIIFVSQSLYSELSSMVGGLNFYEAAPKYLWNAHVIMVLTPNYIKFAEHSDVKKAIKLFNIDNSRDSYKIEKTKATIGSVSAGKHIPSQIINLEPIEFSREEIEIYAMQT
;
A
#
# COMPACT_ATOMS: atom_id res chain seq x y z
N MET A 1 -14.41 13.77 8.54
CA MET A 1 -13.84 13.49 7.20
C MET A 1 -14.63 12.42 6.48
N ASN A 2 -14.96 12.64 5.21
CA ASN A 2 -15.54 11.59 4.39
C ASN A 2 -14.44 10.63 3.88
N ILE A 3 -14.85 9.55 3.23
CA ILE A 3 -13.92 8.52 2.74
C ILE A 3 -12.91 9.11 1.74
N LYS A 4 -13.35 9.99 0.87
CA LYS A 4 -12.48 10.61 -0.15
C LYS A 4 -11.35 11.41 0.50
N GLU A 5 -11.68 12.22 1.50
CA GLU A 5 -10.69 13.01 2.24
C GLU A 5 -9.71 12.13 3.00
N ARG A 6 -10.21 11.05 3.62
CA ARG A 6 -9.38 10.08 4.33
C ARG A 6 -8.41 9.36 3.40
N LEU A 7 -8.88 8.97 2.22
CA LEU A 7 -8.04 8.32 1.20
C LEU A 7 -6.96 9.27 0.69
N HIS A 8 -7.32 10.53 0.40
CA HIS A 8 -6.33 11.52 -0.03
C HIS A 8 -5.26 11.77 1.03
N ALA A 9 -5.68 11.90 2.29
CA ALA A 9 -4.76 12.14 3.40
C ALA A 9 -3.81 10.95 3.59
N ALA A 10 -4.34 9.73 3.56
CA ALA A 10 -3.53 8.52 3.72
C ALA A 10 -2.55 8.33 2.56
N ARG A 11 -2.99 8.62 1.32
CA ARG A 11 -2.11 8.53 0.15
C ARG A 11 -0.99 9.55 0.21
N LYS A 12 -1.31 10.79 0.57
CA LYS A 12 -0.33 11.86 0.73
C LYS A 12 0.72 11.50 1.79
N GLU A 13 0.29 10.99 2.93
CA GLU A 13 1.17 10.54 3.99
C GLU A 13 2.11 9.44 3.50
N TYR A 14 1.60 8.46 2.76
CA TYR A 14 2.41 7.38 2.19
C TYR A 14 3.49 7.92 1.25
N ILE A 15 3.10 8.82 0.33
CA ILE A 15 4.03 9.40 -0.64
C ILE A 15 5.10 10.25 0.05
N GLU A 16 4.73 11.01 1.08
CA GLU A 16 5.69 11.79 1.87
C GLU A 16 6.67 10.89 2.62
N LYS A 17 6.19 9.77 3.14
CA LYS A 17 6.99 8.81 3.90
C LYS A 17 7.95 8.00 3.04
N TYR A 18 7.48 7.48 1.91
CA TYR A 18 8.23 6.53 1.08
C TYR A 18 8.71 7.08 -0.25
N LYS A 19 8.30 8.29 -0.64
CA LYS A 19 8.74 8.99 -1.86
C LYS A 19 8.41 8.24 -3.16
N VAL A 20 7.39 7.39 -3.11
CA VAL A 20 6.87 6.65 -4.28
C VAL A 20 5.35 6.62 -4.21
N SER A 21 4.71 6.43 -5.35
CA SER A 21 3.26 6.25 -5.39
C SER A 21 2.90 4.82 -5.01
N PRO A 22 1.91 4.63 -4.13
CA PRO A 22 1.45 3.27 -3.79
C PRO A 22 0.69 2.65 -4.95
N ASN A 23 0.67 1.32 -5.00
CA ASN A 23 -0.09 0.58 -6.01
C ASN A 23 -1.08 -0.44 -5.41
N ILE A 24 -1.26 -0.39 -4.09
CA ILE A 24 -2.27 -1.17 -3.36
C ILE A 24 -2.95 -0.28 -2.33
N ILE A 25 -4.25 -0.51 -2.14
CA ILE A 25 -5.03 0.08 -1.04
C ILE A 25 -5.73 -1.06 -0.31
N PHE A 26 -5.44 -1.21 0.99
CA PHE A 26 -6.22 -2.08 1.87
C PHE A 26 -7.32 -1.24 2.51
N VAL A 27 -8.57 -1.63 2.34
CA VAL A 27 -9.72 -0.92 2.92
C VAL A 27 -10.66 -1.90 3.61
N SER A 28 -11.29 -1.46 4.69
CA SER A 28 -12.31 -2.26 5.36
C SER A 28 -13.57 -2.40 4.50
N GLN A 29 -14.36 -3.43 4.75
CA GLN A 29 -15.58 -3.71 3.99
C GLN A 29 -16.55 -2.52 3.98
N SER A 30 -16.76 -1.89 5.12
CA SER A 30 -17.67 -0.73 5.22
C SER A 30 -17.18 0.46 4.40
N LEU A 31 -15.88 0.74 4.45
CA LEU A 31 -15.29 1.83 3.68
C LEU A 31 -15.26 1.50 2.18
N TYR A 32 -15.09 0.23 1.83
CA TYR A 32 -15.16 -0.25 0.45
C TYR A 32 -16.56 -0.01 -0.15
N SER A 33 -17.60 -0.30 0.61
CA SER A 33 -18.99 -0.03 0.20
C SER A 33 -19.23 1.46 0.00
N GLU A 34 -18.73 2.28 0.89
CA GLU A 34 -18.81 3.74 0.79
C GLU A 34 -18.06 4.27 -0.44
N LEU A 35 -16.87 3.73 -0.70
CA LEU A 35 -16.08 4.05 -1.88
C LEU A 35 -16.83 3.65 -3.16
N SER A 36 -17.45 2.49 -3.18
CA SER A 36 -18.25 2.00 -4.30
C SER A 36 -19.39 2.96 -4.64
N SER A 37 -20.13 3.44 -3.64
CA SER A 37 -21.23 4.37 -3.87
C SER A 37 -20.76 5.74 -4.38
N MET A 38 -19.55 6.15 -4.02
CA MET A 38 -18.98 7.42 -4.51
C MET A 38 -18.50 7.36 -5.97
N VAL A 39 -17.94 6.21 -6.38
CA VAL A 39 -17.28 6.05 -7.68
C VAL A 39 -18.21 5.40 -8.70
N GLY A 40 -19.00 4.41 -8.29
CA GLY A 40 -19.90 3.65 -9.16
C GLY A 40 -21.24 4.33 -9.42
N GLY A 41 -21.55 5.40 -8.72
CA GLY A 41 -22.85 6.08 -8.84
C GLY A 41 -23.99 5.22 -8.35
N LEU A 42 -25.16 5.32 -9.01
CA LEU A 42 -26.38 4.60 -8.63
C LEU A 42 -26.53 3.23 -9.28
N ASN A 43 -25.50 2.73 -9.91
CA ASN A 43 -25.55 1.43 -10.58
C ASN A 43 -25.29 0.28 -9.59
N PHE A 44 -26.35 -0.38 -9.15
CA PHE A 44 -26.27 -1.47 -8.20
C PHE A 44 -25.64 -2.74 -8.76
N TYR A 45 -25.41 -2.81 -10.06
CA TYR A 45 -24.86 -3.99 -10.74
C TYR A 45 -23.34 -3.89 -10.97
N GLU A 46 -22.79 -2.70 -10.77
CA GLU A 46 -21.34 -2.54 -10.90
C GLU A 46 -20.66 -2.94 -9.59
N ALA A 47 -19.66 -3.79 -9.72
CA ALA A 47 -18.80 -4.11 -8.60
C ALA A 47 -18.05 -2.86 -8.16
N ALA A 48 -17.67 -2.80 -6.89
CA ALA A 48 -16.79 -1.74 -6.41
C ALA A 48 -15.51 -1.69 -7.26
N PRO A 49 -14.87 -0.52 -7.40
CA PRO A 49 -13.72 -0.40 -8.27
C PRO A 49 -12.58 -1.30 -7.80
N LYS A 50 -11.96 -2.01 -8.76
CA LYS A 50 -10.76 -2.81 -8.48
C LYS A 50 -9.53 -1.94 -8.34
N TYR A 51 -9.54 -0.76 -8.94
CA TYR A 51 -8.43 0.17 -8.96
C TYR A 51 -8.90 1.58 -8.65
N LEU A 52 -8.12 2.29 -7.86
CA LEU A 52 -8.31 3.71 -7.58
C LEU A 52 -6.94 4.38 -7.62
N TRP A 53 -6.79 5.43 -8.45
CA TRP A 53 -5.52 6.13 -8.64
C TRP A 53 -4.36 5.18 -8.96
N ASN A 54 -4.62 4.22 -9.86
CA ASN A 54 -3.69 3.16 -10.27
C ASN A 54 -3.29 2.20 -9.14
N ALA A 55 -3.99 2.24 -8.01
CA ALA A 55 -3.77 1.31 -6.90
C ALA A 55 -4.85 0.25 -6.87
N HIS A 56 -4.43 -1.00 -6.70
CA HIS A 56 -5.34 -2.14 -6.58
C HIS A 56 -6.05 -2.10 -5.23
N VAL A 57 -7.38 -2.08 -5.25
CA VAL A 57 -8.20 -2.02 -4.03
C VAL A 57 -8.44 -3.42 -3.49
N ILE A 58 -8.02 -3.66 -2.26
CA ILE A 58 -8.14 -4.94 -1.58
C ILE A 58 -8.95 -4.74 -0.29
N MET A 59 -10.02 -5.53 -0.16
CA MET A 59 -10.91 -5.44 1.00
C MET A 59 -10.40 -6.30 2.15
N VAL A 60 -10.31 -5.70 3.34
CA VAL A 60 -9.93 -6.39 4.57
C VAL A 60 -11.08 -6.42 5.59
N LEU A 61 -10.98 -7.31 6.57
CA LEU A 61 -12.02 -7.49 7.60
C LEU A 61 -11.86 -6.53 8.78
N THR A 62 -10.66 -6.04 9.03
CA THR A 62 -10.40 -5.07 10.10
C THR A 62 -11.27 -3.83 9.89
N PRO A 63 -12.12 -3.44 10.86
CA PRO A 63 -13.01 -2.31 10.68
C PRO A 63 -12.26 -0.99 10.63
N ASN A 64 -12.83 -0.03 9.88
CA ASN A 64 -12.33 1.34 9.79
C ASN A 64 -10.86 1.44 9.38
N TYR A 65 -10.47 0.67 8.37
CA TYR A 65 -9.07 0.48 7.98
C TYR A 65 -8.79 1.03 6.59
N ILE A 66 -7.75 1.85 6.47
CA ILE A 66 -7.21 2.33 5.20
C ILE A 66 -5.69 2.24 5.29
N LYS A 67 -5.06 1.56 4.33
CA LYS A 67 -3.60 1.46 4.25
C LYS A 67 -3.16 1.38 2.81
N PHE A 68 -2.27 2.28 2.42
CA PHE A 68 -1.60 2.22 1.12
C PHE A 68 -0.31 1.42 1.23
N ALA A 69 0.05 0.72 0.16
CA ALA A 69 1.25 -0.10 0.11
C ALA A 69 1.71 -0.31 -1.33
N GLU A 70 2.78 -1.07 -1.50
CA GLU A 70 3.27 -1.52 -2.80
C GLU A 70 3.23 -3.04 -2.89
N HIS A 71 2.91 -3.55 -4.08
CA HIS A 71 2.91 -5.00 -4.36
C HIS A 71 4.24 -5.65 -3.99
N SER A 72 5.35 -5.01 -4.32
CA SER A 72 6.69 -5.54 -4.05
C SER A 72 6.91 -5.82 -2.56
N ASP A 73 6.42 -4.95 -1.69
CA ASP A 73 6.58 -5.11 -0.25
C ASP A 73 5.71 -6.24 0.30
N VAL A 74 4.47 -6.35 -0.19
CA VAL A 74 3.59 -7.46 0.22
C VAL A 74 4.16 -8.79 -0.24
N LYS A 75 4.74 -8.85 -1.45
CA LYS A 75 5.38 -10.07 -1.95
C LYS A 75 6.57 -10.49 -1.08
N LYS A 76 7.34 -9.52 -0.58
CA LYS A 76 8.43 -9.81 0.38
C LYS A 76 7.86 -10.36 1.70
N ALA A 77 6.76 -9.79 2.18
CA ALA A 77 6.09 -10.26 3.38
C ALA A 77 5.57 -11.69 3.20
N ILE A 78 5.03 -12.02 2.03
CA ILE A 78 4.58 -13.38 1.70
C ILE A 78 5.74 -14.37 1.77
N LYS A 79 6.90 -14.00 1.26
CA LYS A 79 8.10 -14.86 1.35
C LYS A 79 8.49 -15.14 2.79
N LEU A 80 8.46 -14.12 3.65
CA LEU A 80 8.74 -14.30 5.08
C LEU A 80 7.68 -15.17 5.75
N PHE A 81 6.42 -14.97 5.43
CA PHE A 81 5.31 -15.76 5.93
C PHE A 81 5.45 -17.25 5.54
N ASN A 82 5.88 -17.52 4.32
CA ASN A 82 6.08 -18.90 3.86
C ASN A 82 7.27 -19.59 4.56
N ILE A 83 8.25 -18.82 5.03
CA ILE A 83 9.38 -19.35 5.80
C ILE A 83 8.98 -19.59 7.25
N ASP A 84 8.27 -18.64 7.86
CA ASP A 84 7.82 -18.70 9.25
C ASP A 84 6.43 -18.08 9.36
N ASN A 85 5.40 -18.92 9.45
CA ASN A 85 4.00 -18.48 9.54
C ASN A 85 3.49 -18.32 10.97
N SER A 86 4.40 -18.32 11.96
CA SER A 86 4.04 -18.25 13.38
C SER A 86 3.83 -16.82 13.89
N ARG A 87 4.21 -15.81 13.13
CA ARG A 87 4.12 -14.39 13.53
C ARG A 87 2.77 -13.78 13.16
N ASP A 88 2.34 -12.80 13.95
CA ASP A 88 1.12 -12.04 13.68
C ASP A 88 1.32 -10.98 12.61
N SER A 89 2.54 -10.54 12.43
CA SER A 89 2.89 -9.54 11.43
C SER A 89 4.32 -9.69 10.94
N TYR A 90 4.61 -9.07 9.78
CA TYR A 90 5.92 -9.16 9.11
C TYR A 90 6.37 -7.77 8.71
N LYS A 91 7.53 -7.37 9.20
CA LYS A 91 8.12 -6.06 8.96
C LYS A 91 9.03 -6.12 7.74
N ILE A 92 8.82 -5.21 6.80
CA ILE A 92 9.61 -5.10 5.58
C ILE A 92 10.44 -3.82 5.65
N GLU A 93 11.74 -3.98 5.54
CA GLU A 93 12.66 -2.85 5.49
C GLU A 93 12.46 -2.07 4.18
N LYS A 94 12.42 -0.75 4.29
CA LYS A 94 12.27 0.15 3.15
C LYS A 94 13.52 0.98 2.98
N THR A 95 14.02 1.01 1.77
CA THR A 95 15.17 1.83 1.41
C THR A 95 14.90 2.59 0.12
N LYS A 96 15.58 3.70 -0.06
CA LYS A 96 15.56 4.47 -1.30
C LYS A 96 16.98 4.74 -1.73
N ALA A 97 17.31 4.38 -2.96
CA ALA A 97 18.60 4.70 -3.56
C ALA A 97 18.54 6.10 -4.18
N THR A 98 19.54 6.92 -3.91
CA THR A 98 19.73 8.18 -4.62
C THR A 98 20.63 7.93 -5.82
N ILE A 99 20.33 8.60 -6.93
CA ILE A 99 21.13 8.47 -8.17
C ILE A 99 22.40 9.31 -7.98
N GLY A 100 23.56 8.69 -8.26
CA GLY A 100 24.82 9.42 -8.29
C GLY A 100 24.80 10.45 -9.43
N SER A 101 25.48 11.54 -9.25
CA SER A 101 25.58 12.60 -10.24
C SER A 101 27.03 13.00 -10.48
N VAL A 102 27.29 13.63 -11.65
CA VAL A 102 28.58 14.24 -11.96
C VAL A 102 28.37 15.75 -11.99
N SER A 103 29.06 16.47 -11.13
CA SER A 103 28.99 17.92 -11.06
C SER A 103 30.40 18.48 -10.97
N ALA A 104 30.74 19.44 -11.85
CA ALA A 104 32.03 20.08 -11.88
C ALA A 104 33.22 19.09 -11.96
N GLY A 105 33.06 18.00 -12.71
CA GLY A 105 34.08 16.96 -12.86
C GLY A 105 34.20 16.01 -11.67
N LYS A 106 33.37 16.16 -10.65
CA LYS A 106 33.34 15.27 -9.49
C LYS A 106 32.17 14.32 -9.58
N HIS A 107 32.44 13.05 -9.34
CA HIS A 107 31.42 12.01 -9.29
C HIS A 107 30.85 11.92 -7.86
N ILE A 108 29.53 12.14 -7.74
CA ILE A 108 28.82 11.98 -6.46
C ILE A 108 28.27 10.55 -6.44
N PRO A 109 28.72 9.69 -5.52
CA PRO A 109 28.24 8.31 -5.48
C PRO A 109 26.77 8.22 -5.10
N SER A 110 26.10 7.17 -5.54
CA SER A 110 24.75 6.82 -5.10
C SER A 110 24.76 6.49 -3.62
N GLN A 111 23.72 6.89 -2.91
CA GLN A 111 23.54 6.60 -1.49
C GLN A 111 22.26 5.83 -1.28
N ILE A 112 22.25 4.98 -0.27
CA ILE A 112 21.05 4.27 0.18
C ILE A 112 20.55 4.96 1.45
N ILE A 113 19.29 5.40 1.41
CA ILE A 113 18.62 6.04 2.54
C ILE A 113 17.65 5.04 3.14
N ASN A 114 17.73 4.83 4.46
CA ASN A 114 16.77 4.00 5.16
C ASN A 114 15.49 4.78 5.41
N LEU A 115 14.36 4.20 5.05
CA LEU A 115 13.03 4.75 5.30
C LEU A 115 12.38 3.97 6.43
N GLU A 116 11.25 4.47 6.92
CA GLU A 116 10.50 3.75 7.94
C GLU A 116 10.04 2.38 7.39
N PRO A 117 10.24 1.28 8.16
CA PRO A 117 9.76 -0.03 7.71
C PRO A 117 8.24 -0.05 7.60
N ILE A 118 7.73 -0.88 6.70
CA ILE A 118 6.30 -1.12 6.58
C ILE A 118 6.00 -2.52 7.12
N GLU A 119 4.88 -2.65 7.86
CA GLU A 119 4.50 -3.89 8.49
C GLU A 119 3.18 -4.39 7.92
N PHE A 120 3.11 -5.68 7.60
CA PHE A 120 1.89 -6.31 7.12
C PHE A 120 1.41 -7.36 8.10
N SER A 121 0.12 -7.28 8.44
CA SER A 121 -0.51 -8.28 9.27
C SER A 121 -0.70 -9.59 8.50
N ARG A 122 -0.86 -10.68 9.24
CA ARG A 122 -1.20 -11.97 8.67
C ARG A 122 -2.47 -11.90 7.82
N GLU A 123 -3.48 -11.17 8.27
CA GLU A 123 -4.72 -10.93 7.52
C GLU A 123 -4.45 -10.27 6.17
N GLU A 124 -3.66 -9.21 6.15
CA GLU A 124 -3.32 -8.51 4.91
C GLU A 124 -2.62 -9.41 3.90
N ILE A 125 -1.69 -10.23 4.38
CA ILE A 125 -0.95 -11.18 3.53
C ILE A 125 -1.88 -12.24 2.94
N GLU A 126 -2.72 -12.85 3.76
CA GLU A 126 -3.64 -13.91 3.34
C GLU A 126 -4.70 -13.37 2.38
N ILE A 127 -5.27 -12.22 2.66
CA ILE A 127 -6.28 -11.60 1.81
C ILE A 127 -5.67 -11.14 0.48
N TYR A 128 -4.48 -10.57 0.51
CA TYR A 128 -3.76 -10.21 -0.72
C TYR A 128 -3.56 -11.43 -1.63
N ALA A 129 -3.13 -12.55 -1.07
CA ALA A 129 -2.93 -13.78 -1.83
C ALA A 129 -4.23 -14.29 -2.44
N MET A 130 -5.36 -14.11 -1.76
CA MET A 130 -6.68 -14.53 -2.27
C MET A 130 -7.25 -13.62 -3.35
N GLN A 131 -6.95 -12.32 -3.32
CA GLN A 131 -7.52 -11.31 -4.22
C GLN A 131 -6.59 -10.94 -5.38
N THR A 132 -5.42 -11.44 -5.39
CA THR A 132 -4.45 -11.26 -6.49
C THR A 132 -3.99 -12.62 -7.02
#